data_37e98f3ade8fd35badc099e075215ff6
#
_entry.id   37e98f3ade8fd35badc099e075215ff6
#
_cell.length_a   1.000
_cell.length_b   1.000
_cell.length_c   1.000
_cell.angle_alpha   90.00
_cell.angle_beta   90.00
_cell.angle_gamma   90.00
#
_symmetry.space_group_name_H-M   'P 1'
#
loop_
_entity.id
_entity.type
_entity.pdbx_description
1 polymer ?
#
loop_
_entity_poly.entity_id
_entity_poly.type
_entity_poly.pdbx_seq_one_letter_code
_entity_poly.pdbx_strand_id
1 'polypeptide(L)' 'STADNHLADAASETYERELDEGLEEDARERLREVEAALERLDGGDFGTCEVDGEPIPAERLEAVPWTTLCVDHARSLGR' A
#
# COMPACT_ATOMS: atom_id res chain seq x y z
N SER A 1 -4.03 5.08 23.95
CA SER A 1 -5.15 5.26 24.88
C SER A 1 -6.48 5.02 24.18
N THR A 2 -7.53 4.83 24.97
CA THR A 2 -8.86 4.60 24.42
C THR A 2 -9.35 5.79 23.58
N ALA A 3 -9.07 7.01 24.03
CA ALA A 3 -9.46 8.20 23.30
C ALA A 3 -8.79 8.31 21.93
N ASP A 4 -7.52 7.98 21.87
CA ASP A 4 -6.76 8.00 20.60
C ASP A 4 -7.28 6.95 19.63
N ASN A 5 -7.57 5.75 20.11
CA ASN A 5 -8.12 4.69 19.29
C ASN A 5 -9.49 5.06 18.74
N HIS A 6 -10.30 5.70 19.54
CA HIS A 6 -11.63 6.14 19.14
C HIS A 6 -11.57 7.21 18.03
N LEU A 7 -10.64 8.16 18.15
CA LEU A 7 -10.45 9.18 17.13
C LEU A 7 -9.95 8.59 15.82
N ALA A 8 -9.03 7.62 15.91
CA ALA A 8 -8.52 6.93 14.73
C ALA A 8 -9.63 6.17 14.00
N ASP A 9 -10.49 5.50 14.74
CA ASP A 9 -11.61 4.76 14.16
C ASP A 9 -12.59 5.69 13.46
N ALA A 10 -12.91 6.82 14.07
CA ALA A 10 -13.82 7.81 13.47
C ALA A 10 -13.23 8.39 12.19
N ALA A 11 -11.92 8.69 12.17
CA ALA A 11 -11.25 9.21 10.99
C ALA A 11 -11.25 8.18 9.87
N SER A 12 -11.03 6.90 10.18
CA SER A 12 -11.05 5.82 9.21
C SER A 12 -12.42 5.66 8.57
N GLU A 13 -13.48 5.71 9.37
CA GLU A 13 -14.84 5.60 8.86
C GLU A 13 -15.19 6.74 7.90
N THR A 14 -14.80 7.96 8.24
CA THR A 14 -15.03 9.12 7.38
C THR A 14 -14.28 8.98 6.05
N TYR A 15 -13.04 8.52 6.12
CA TYR A 15 -12.21 8.33 4.95
C TYR A 15 -12.80 7.26 4.02
N GLU A 16 -13.22 6.14 4.58
CA GLU A 16 -13.84 5.07 3.80
C GLU A 16 -15.14 5.51 3.14
N ARG A 17 -15.93 6.32 3.83
CA ARG A 17 -17.17 6.87 3.27
C ARG A 17 -16.89 7.77 2.08
N GLU A 18 -15.88 8.62 2.17
CA GLU A 18 -15.48 9.48 1.06
C GLU A 18 -15.04 8.67 -0.14
N LEU A 19 -14.29 7.59 0.08
CA LEU A 19 -13.89 6.68 -0.98
C LEU A 19 -15.11 6.07 -1.68
N ASP A 20 -16.10 5.63 -0.91
CA ASP A 20 -17.30 5.01 -1.45
C ASP A 20 -18.17 6.00 -2.23
N GLU A 21 -18.22 7.24 -1.78
CA GLU A 21 -19.14 8.24 -2.33
C GLU A 21 -18.60 9.05 -3.50
N GLY A 22 -17.28 9.14 -3.68
CA GLY A 22 -16.82 10.01 -4.72
C GLY A 22 -15.36 10.03 -5.09
N LEU A 23 -14.52 9.28 -4.41
CA LEU A 23 -13.12 9.24 -4.81
C LEU A 23 -12.93 8.37 -6.03
N GLU A 24 -11.96 8.76 -6.86
CA GLU A 24 -11.65 8.07 -8.09
C GLU A 24 -11.17 6.65 -7.85
N GLU A 25 -11.35 5.80 -8.86
CA GLU A 25 -10.89 4.42 -8.81
C GLU A 25 -9.39 4.30 -8.53
N ASP A 26 -8.59 5.25 -9.03
CA ASP A 26 -7.15 5.29 -8.78
C ASP A 26 -6.84 5.41 -7.29
N ALA A 27 -7.58 6.24 -6.58
CA ALA A 27 -7.38 6.43 -5.14
C ALA A 27 -7.73 5.15 -4.36
N ARG A 28 -8.78 4.46 -4.77
CA ARG A 28 -9.18 3.18 -4.16
C ARG A 28 -8.14 2.10 -4.41
N GLU A 29 -7.61 2.05 -5.61
CA GLU A 29 -6.56 1.11 -5.94
C GLU A 29 -5.29 1.38 -5.13
N ARG A 30 -4.92 2.64 -4.97
CA ARG A 30 -3.77 3.01 -4.16
C ARG A 30 -3.96 2.58 -2.70
N LEU A 31 -5.16 2.75 -2.16
CA LEU A 31 -5.45 2.30 -0.81
C LEU A 31 -5.25 0.79 -0.68
N ARG A 32 -5.73 0.02 -1.64
CA ARG A 32 -5.53 -1.43 -1.63
C ARG A 32 -4.06 -1.80 -1.67
N GLU A 33 -3.26 -1.08 -2.46
CA GLU A 33 -1.82 -1.31 -2.56
C GLU A 33 -1.12 -1.01 -1.24
N VAL A 34 -1.49 0.08 -0.58
CA VAL A 34 -0.92 0.44 0.72
C VAL A 34 -1.29 -0.59 1.78
N GLU A 35 -2.54 -1.02 1.81
CA GLU A 35 -2.99 -2.04 2.75
C GLU A 35 -2.23 -3.36 2.56
N ALA A 36 -2.04 -3.76 1.32
CA ALA A 36 -1.27 -4.96 1.00
C ALA A 36 0.19 -4.82 1.43
N ALA A 37 0.78 -3.64 1.27
CA ALA A 37 2.14 -3.38 1.72
C ALA A 37 2.27 -3.51 3.24
N LEU A 38 1.28 -3.03 3.98
CA LEU A 38 1.26 -3.15 5.44
C LEU A 38 1.16 -4.62 5.87
N GLU A 39 0.37 -5.42 5.18
CA GLU A 39 0.27 -6.85 5.45
C GLU A 39 1.60 -7.54 5.18
N ARG A 40 2.30 -7.17 4.12
CA ARG A 40 3.61 -7.74 3.80
C ARG A 40 4.65 -7.36 4.84
N LEU A 41 4.58 -6.14 5.37
CA LEU A 41 5.47 -5.70 6.43
C LEU A 41 5.28 -6.55 7.68
N ASP A 42 4.04 -6.82 8.05
CA ASP A 42 3.72 -7.67 9.20
C ASP A 42 4.15 -9.12 8.98
N GLY A 43 4.02 -9.62 7.75
CA GLY A 43 4.38 -10.99 7.39
C GLY A 43 5.85 -11.23 7.10
N GLY A 44 6.65 -10.15 7.05
CA GLY A 44 8.08 -10.28 6.79
C GLY A 44 8.46 -10.29 5.31
N ASP A 45 7.51 -10.07 4.41
CA ASP A 45 7.75 -10.09 2.96
C ASP A 45 7.95 -8.71 2.35
N PHE A 46 7.90 -7.66 3.17
CA PHE A 46 8.07 -6.29 2.69
C PHE A 46 9.47 -6.10 2.10
N GLY A 47 9.52 -5.40 0.96
CA GLY A 47 10.79 -5.09 0.31
C GLY A 47 11.30 -6.16 -0.64
N THR A 48 10.48 -7.16 -0.92
CA THR A 48 10.84 -8.27 -1.81
C THR A 48 9.90 -8.28 -3.01
N CYS A 49 10.47 -8.46 -4.21
CA CYS A 49 9.66 -8.53 -5.43
C CYS A 49 8.80 -9.80 -5.41
N GLU A 50 7.50 -9.66 -5.66
CA GLU A 50 6.58 -10.79 -5.63
C GLU A 50 6.77 -11.79 -6.79
N VAL A 51 7.46 -11.36 -7.83
CA VAL A 51 7.69 -12.21 -9.02
C VAL A 51 8.92 -13.11 -8.86
N ASP A 52 10.04 -12.51 -8.45
CA ASP A 52 11.31 -13.26 -8.40
C ASP A 52 11.90 -13.42 -7.00
N GLY A 53 11.31 -12.84 -6.00
CA GLY A 53 11.80 -12.95 -4.63
C GLY A 53 13.06 -12.14 -4.32
N GLU A 54 13.53 -11.34 -5.28
CA GLU A 54 14.72 -10.52 -5.08
C GLU A 54 14.41 -9.27 -4.29
N PRO A 55 15.39 -8.73 -3.53
CA PRO A 55 15.16 -7.49 -2.80
C PRO A 55 14.85 -6.33 -3.73
N ILE A 56 13.87 -5.52 -3.36
CA ILE A 56 13.56 -4.30 -4.08
C ILE A 56 14.53 -3.22 -3.60
N PRO A 57 15.20 -2.48 -4.52
CA PRO A 57 16.14 -1.44 -4.11
C PRO A 57 15.52 -0.40 -3.19
N ALA A 58 16.29 0.09 -2.22
CA ALA A 58 15.82 1.08 -1.25
C ALA A 58 15.30 2.34 -1.94
N GLU A 59 15.94 2.78 -3.01
CA GLU A 59 15.50 3.95 -3.78
C GLU A 59 14.10 3.77 -4.34
N ARG A 60 13.81 2.56 -4.81
CA ARG A 60 12.48 2.23 -5.33
C ARG A 60 11.43 2.26 -4.22
N LEU A 61 11.78 1.71 -3.05
CA LEU A 61 10.87 1.70 -1.90
C LEU A 61 10.62 3.11 -1.34
N GLU A 62 11.60 3.99 -1.42
CA GLU A 62 11.40 5.39 -1.03
C GLU A 62 10.43 6.09 -1.95
N ALA A 63 10.54 5.84 -3.25
CA ALA A 63 9.68 6.46 -4.25
C ALA A 63 8.28 5.85 -4.25
N VAL A 64 8.18 4.54 -4.08
CA VAL A 64 6.91 3.80 -4.14
C VAL A 64 6.85 2.81 -2.98
N PRO A 65 6.55 3.27 -1.75
CA PRO A 65 6.60 2.40 -0.56
C PRO A 65 5.67 1.18 -0.61
N TRP A 66 4.61 1.25 -1.40
CA TRP A 66 3.64 0.17 -1.53
C TRP A 66 3.96 -0.82 -2.65
N THR A 67 5.10 -0.64 -3.32
CA THR A 67 5.42 -1.51 -4.45
C THR A 67 5.67 -2.95 -4.01
N THR A 68 5.23 -3.89 -4.83
CA THR A 68 5.50 -5.32 -4.68
C THR A 68 6.43 -5.81 -5.77
N LEU A 69 6.94 -4.89 -6.62
CA LEU A 69 7.71 -5.23 -7.80
C LEU A 69 9.00 -4.43 -7.87
N CYS A 70 10.07 -5.05 -8.33
CA CYS A 70 11.27 -4.34 -8.72
C CYS A 70 11.01 -3.54 -9.99
N VAL A 71 11.93 -2.67 -10.38
CA VAL A 71 11.74 -1.80 -11.54
C VAL A 71 11.51 -2.62 -12.82
N ASP A 72 12.28 -3.67 -13.02
CA ASP A 72 12.17 -4.50 -14.21
C ASP A 72 10.81 -5.16 -14.35
N HIS A 73 10.29 -5.74 -13.27
CA HIS A 73 8.99 -6.40 -13.30
C HIS A 73 7.84 -5.39 -13.32
N ALA A 74 8.01 -4.23 -12.70
CA ALA A 74 7.02 -3.17 -12.81
C ALA A 74 6.85 -2.72 -14.25
N ARG A 75 7.95 -2.56 -14.99
CA ARG A 75 7.90 -2.20 -16.41
C ARG A 75 7.25 -3.31 -17.24
N SER A 76 7.64 -4.55 -17.00
CA SER A 76 7.13 -5.70 -17.76
C SER A 76 5.62 -5.86 -17.59
N LEU A 77 5.10 -5.59 -16.41
CA LEU A 77 3.68 -5.74 -16.10
C LEU A 77 2.89 -4.44 -16.31
N GLY A 78 3.53 -3.37 -16.75
CA GLY A 78 2.84 -2.10 -17.00
C GLY A 78 2.43 -1.35 -15.75
N ARG A 79 3.15 -1.53 -14.65
CA ARG A 79 2.82 -0.90 -13.37
C ARG A 79 3.85 0.10 -12.88
#